data_aafeabf38f8c54e65c6e381af72a7c0f
#
_entry.id   aafeabf38f8c54e65c6e381af72a7c0f
#
_cell.length_a   1.000
_cell.length_b   1.000
_cell.length_c   1.000
_cell.angle_alpha   90.00
_cell.angle_beta   90.00
_cell.angle_gamma   90.00
#
_symmetry.space_group_name_H-M   'P 1'
#
loop_
_entity.id
_entity.type
_entity.pdbx_description
1 polymer ?
#
loop_
_entity_poly.entity_id
_entity_poly.type
_entity_poly.pdbx_seq_one_letter_code
_entity_poly.pdbx_strand_id
1 'polypeptide(L)'
;REFDELYFTWRTAVKSKHPYFEGNGMQGLANLMASPSNFEFFKTRRTHALDQFDFPVDSLFPLRLAQLALEKFREYNDLYQIAGAYVSIGKYLNAHGRYQEALDTLSKALNCVNHHHMLYYHNEVDTLDKLYTFAEGDTTYTGVPWIGQEKVKTVPEWISRIREQLSVSYAGLGMKDASDYNRNIYLDILNFTRQDKELESR
;
A
#
# COMPACT_ATOMS: atom_id res chain seq x y z
N ARG A 1 11.21 -16.58 1.44
CA ARG A 1 10.06 -17.10 2.20
C ARG A 1 8.77 -16.38 1.81
N GLU A 2 8.73 -15.07 1.91
CA GLU A 2 7.55 -14.27 1.55
C GLU A 2 7.13 -14.49 0.09
N PHE A 3 8.08 -14.47 -0.83
CA PHE A 3 7.81 -14.76 -2.24
C PHE A 3 7.13 -16.12 -2.42
N ASP A 4 7.66 -17.15 -1.79
CA ASP A 4 7.15 -18.52 -1.95
C ASP A 4 5.74 -18.67 -1.38
N GLU A 5 5.42 -18.01 -0.27
CA GLU A 5 4.09 -17.96 0.31
C GLU A 5 3.08 -17.27 -0.61
N LEU A 6 3.46 -16.13 -1.18
CA LEU A 6 2.63 -15.37 -2.12
C LEU A 6 2.42 -16.12 -3.44
N TYR A 7 3.47 -16.72 -3.96
CA TYR A 7 3.38 -17.56 -5.16
C TYR A 7 2.47 -18.76 -4.93
N PHE A 8 2.59 -19.42 -3.79
CA PHE A 8 1.71 -20.54 -3.42
C PHE A 8 0.25 -20.10 -3.34
N THR A 9 -0.04 -18.94 -2.73
CA THR A 9 -1.38 -18.36 -2.68
C THR A 9 -1.95 -18.16 -4.08
N TRP A 10 -1.19 -17.54 -4.97
CA TRP A 10 -1.59 -17.31 -6.36
C TRP A 10 -1.82 -18.65 -7.08
N ARG A 11 -0.88 -19.56 -6.99
CA ARG A 11 -0.95 -20.86 -7.69
C ARG A 11 -2.16 -21.67 -7.25
N THR A 12 -2.40 -21.72 -5.95
CA THR A 12 -3.57 -22.42 -5.37
C THR A 12 -4.87 -21.75 -5.83
N ALA A 13 -4.92 -20.42 -5.86
CA ALA A 13 -6.09 -19.67 -6.30
C ALA A 13 -6.40 -19.91 -7.78
N VAL A 14 -5.37 -19.96 -8.63
CA VAL A 14 -5.53 -20.31 -10.07
C VAL A 14 -6.14 -21.69 -10.22
N LYS A 15 -5.62 -22.69 -9.51
CA LYS A 15 -6.11 -24.08 -9.57
C LYS A 15 -7.55 -24.22 -9.08
N SER A 16 -7.92 -23.49 -8.05
CA SER A 16 -9.26 -23.52 -7.45
C SER A 16 -10.23 -22.51 -8.04
N LYS A 17 -9.79 -21.73 -9.03
CA LYS A 17 -10.56 -20.69 -9.73
C LYS A 17 -11.14 -19.64 -8.79
N HIS A 18 -10.30 -19.09 -7.91
CA HIS A 18 -10.64 -18.02 -6.99
C HIS A 18 -10.00 -16.69 -7.40
N PRO A 19 -10.67 -15.87 -8.22
CA PRO A 19 -10.07 -14.61 -8.74
C PRO A 19 -9.63 -13.65 -7.65
N TYR A 20 -10.36 -13.56 -6.55
CA TYR A 20 -10.01 -12.70 -5.42
C TYR A 20 -8.65 -13.06 -4.82
N PHE A 21 -8.42 -14.34 -4.54
CA PHE A 21 -7.15 -14.82 -3.99
C PHE A 21 -6.02 -14.79 -5.03
N GLU A 22 -6.34 -14.94 -6.32
CA GLU A 22 -5.38 -14.68 -7.40
C GLU A 22 -4.90 -13.22 -7.31
N GLY A 23 -5.83 -12.28 -7.15
CA GLY A 23 -5.52 -10.86 -6.97
C GLY A 23 -4.64 -10.61 -5.75
N ASN A 24 -4.91 -11.26 -4.62
CA ASN A 24 -4.11 -11.14 -3.40
C ASN A 24 -2.66 -11.60 -3.64
N GLY A 25 -2.47 -12.75 -4.26
CA GLY A 25 -1.13 -13.27 -4.57
C GLY A 25 -0.38 -12.36 -5.54
N MET A 26 -1.04 -11.92 -6.60
CA MET A 26 -0.45 -11.01 -7.60
C MET A 26 -0.07 -9.65 -6.98
N GLN A 27 -0.93 -9.07 -6.17
CA GLN A 27 -0.67 -7.79 -5.52
C GLN A 27 0.52 -7.89 -4.56
N GLY A 28 0.57 -8.96 -3.76
CA GLY A 28 1.69 -9.19 -2.85
C GLY A 28 3.01 -9.38 -3.59
N LEU A 29 3.03 -10.16 -4.64
CA LEU A 29 4.21 -10.35 -5.50
C LEU A 29 4.63 -9.04 -6.18
N ALA A 30 3.67 -8.28 -6.70
CA ALA A 30 3.95 -6.98 -7.32
C ALA A 30 4.58 -6.01 -6.32
N ASN A 31 4.05 -5.96 -5.10
CA ASN A 31 4.59 -5.12 -4.05
C ASN A 31 6.02 -5.52 -3.66
N LEU A 32 6.28 -6.82 -3.56
CA LEU A 32 7.60 -7.34 -3.23
C LEU A 32 8.62 -7.03 -4.33
N MET A 33 8.22 -7.10 -5.60
CA MET A 33 9.08 -6.90 -6.76
C MET A 33 9.01 -5.47 -7.32
N ALA A 34 8.38 -4.53 -6.65
CA ALA A 34 8.27 -3.15 -7.14
C ALA A 34 9.63 -2.46 -7.23
N SER A 35 10.57 -2.78 -6.34
CA SER A 35 11.93 -2.26 -6.41
C SER A 35 12.73 -3.04 -7.47
N PRO A 36 13.48 -2.35 -8.35
CA PRO A 36 14.27 -3.02 -9.39
C PRO A 36 15.26 -4.06 -8.85
N SER A 37 15.90 -3.81 -7.72
CA SER A 37 16.85 -4.74 -7.12
C SER A 37 16.16 -6.02 -6.63
N ASN A 38 15.00 -5.91 -6.01
CA ASN A 38 14.22 -7.07 -5.59
C ASN A 38 13.72 -7.86 -6.81
N PHE A 39 13.26 -7.17 -7.84
CA PHE A 39 12.81 -7.84 -9.06
C PHE A 39 13.94 -8.64 -9.70
N GLU A 40 15.14 -8.07 -9.86
CA GLU A 40 16.29 -8.77 -10.39
C GLU A 40 16.69 -9.99 -9.53
N PHE A 41 16.61 -9.86 -8.22
CA PHE A 41 16.88 -10.96 -7.30
C PHE A 41 15.92 -12.14 -7.54
N PHE A 42 14.63 -11.91 -7.59
CA PHE A 42 13.63 -12.97 -7.78
C PHE A 42 13.60 -13.48 -9.23
N LYS A 43 13.82 -12.62 -10.21
CA LYS A 43 13.94 -13.01 -11.61
C LYS A 43 15.04 -14.06 -11.80
N THR A 44 16.14 -13.91 -11.11
CA THR A 44 17.27 -14.85 -11.15
C THR A 44 16.98 -16.11 -10.36
N ARG A 45 16.39 -16.00 -9.17
CA ARG A 45 16.23 -17.11 -8.22
C ARG A 45 14.89 -17.84 -8.32
N ARG A 46 13.90 -17.24 -8.95
CA ARG A 46 12.54 -17.79 -9.07
C ARG A 46 12.05 -17.78 -10.51
N THR A 47 12.95 -17.99 -11.45
CA THR A 47 12.68 -17.99 -12.89
C THR A 47 11.51 -18.89 -13.25
N HIS A 48 11.50 -20.11 -12.75
CA HIS A 48 10.44 -21.09 -13.04
C HIS A 48 9.06 -20.59 -12.55
N ALA A 49 9.00 -20.00 -11.34
CA ALA A 49 7.77 -19.47 -10.79
C ALA A 49 7.23 -18.30 -11.63
N LEU A 50 8.11 -17.38 -12.03
CA LEU A 50 7.72 -16.23 -12.84
C LEU A 50 7.28 -16.62 -14.25
N ASP A 51 7.85 -17.69 -14.81
CA ASP A 51 7.47 -18.21 -16.12
C ASP A 51 6.07 -18.85 -16.15
N GLN A 52 5.45 -19.07 -14.99
CA GLN A 52 4.08 -19.58 -14.91
C GLN A 52 3.02 -18.50 -15.20
N PHE A 53 3.39 -17.24 -15.26
CA PHE A 53 2.49 -16.16 -15.64
C PHE A 53 2.41 -16.02 -17.15
N ASP A 54 1.23 -15.66 -17.67
CA ASP A 54 0.93 -15.61 -19.12
C ASP A 54 1.42 -14.34 -19.81
N PHE A 55 2.46 -13.69 -19.29
CA PHE A 55 3.02 -12.48 -19.90
C PHE A 55 4.54 -12.41 -19.66
N PRO A 56 5.25 -11.63 -20.48
CA PRO A 56 6.70 -11.59 -20.40
C PRO A 56 7.26 -11.13 -19.05
N VAL A 57 8.37 -11.76 -18.63
CA VAL A 57 9.12 -11.37 -17.43
C VAL A 57 10.15 -10.31 -17.83
N ASP A 58 9.64 -9.14 -18.22
CA ASP A 58 10.44 -7.97 -18.56
C ASP A 58 10.35 -6.91 -17.45
N SER A 59 10.90 -5.71 -17.69
CA SER A 59 10.90 -4.62 -16.70
C SER A 59 9.52 -4.18 -16.25
N LEU A 60 8.48 -4.45 -17.05
CA LEU A 60 7.09 -4.10 -16.74
C LEU A 60 6.35 -5.22 -15.98
N PHE A 61 7.00 -6.34 -15.74
CA PHE A 61 6.35 -7.51 -15.12
C PHE A 61 5.68 -7.17 -13.79
N PRO A 62 6.36 -6.52 -12.82
CA PRO A 62 5.73 -6.19 -11.54
C PRO A 62 4.55 -5.22 -11.70
N LEU A 63 4.64 -4.27 -12.62
CA LEU A 63 3.55 -3.34 -12.90
C LEU A 63 2.33 -4.07 -13.47
N ARG A 64 2.54 -4.99 -14.40
CA ARG A 64 1.45 -5.80 -14.98
C ARG A 64 0.75 -6.65 -13.92
N LEU A 65 1.52 -7.24 -12.99
CA LEU A 65 0.94 -7.98 -11.87
C LEU A 65 0.01 -7.11 -11.03
N ALA A 66 0.46 -5.91 -10.69
CA ALA A 66 -0.34 -4.97 -9.89
C ALA A 66 -1.59 -4.52 -10.64
N GLN A 67 -1.50 -4.26 -11.93
CA GLN A 67 -2.63 -3.88 -12.78
C GLN A 67 -3.66 -5.00 -12.90
N LEU A 68 -3.22 -6.25 -13.05
CA LEU A 68 -4.11 -7.42 -13.09
C LEU A 68 -4.78 -7.64 -11.74
N ALA A 69 -4.07 -7.47 -10.64
CA ALA A 69 -4.66 -7.54 -9.31
C ALA A 69 -5.75 -6.47 -9.14
N LEU A 70 -5.50 -5.25 -9.60
CA LEU A 70 -6.47 -4.16 -9.56
C LEU A 70 -7.75 -4.52 -10.33
N GLU A 71 -7.63 -5.10 -11.53
CA GLU A 71 -8.79 -5.54 -12.32
C GLU A 71 -9.63 -6.57 -11.57
N LYS A 72 -8.99 -7.55 -10.94
CA LYS A 72 -9.67 -8.57 -10.15
C LYS A 72 -10.40 -7.99 -8.95
N PHE A 73 -9.78 -7.09 -8.21
CA PHE A 73 -10.42 -6.45 -7.06
C PHE A 73 -11.56 -5.50 -7.44
N ARG A 74 -11.51 -4.88 -8.62
CA ARG A 74 -12.61 -4.06 -9.13
C ARG A 74 -13.88 -4.87 -9.36
N GLU A 75 -13.75 -6.13 -9.78
CA GLU A 75 -14.90 -7.02 -9.96
C GLU A 75 -15.66 -7.25 -8.64
N TYR A 76 -14.97 -7.17 -7.51
CA TYR A 76 -15.57 -7.35 -6.18
C TYR A 76 -15.96 -6.03 -5.50
N ASN A 77 -15.67 -4.89 -6.10
CA ASN A 77 -15.83 -3.57 -5.48
C ASN A 77 -15.19 -3.46 -4.09
N ASP A 78 -14.08 -4.17 -3.87
CA ASP A 78 -13.36 -4.17 -2.60
C ASP A 78 -12.39 -2.99 -2.54
N LEU A 79 -12.86 -1.85 -2.02
CA LEU A 79 -12.10 -0.62 -1.95
C LEU A 79 -10.80 -0.75 -1.17
N TYR A 80 -10.76 -1.59 -0.15
CA TYR A 80 -9.56 -1.83 0.64
C TYR A 80 -8.47 -2.50 -0.20
N GLN A 81 -8.81 -3.55 -0.93
CA GLN A 81 -7.88 -4.26 -1.81
C GLN A 81 -7.51 -3.43 -3.05
N ILE A 82 -8.45 -2.67 -3.58
CA ILE A 82 -8.20 -1.73 -4.68
C ILE A 82 -7.13 -0.71 -4.25
N ALA A 83 -7.25 -0.16 -3.04
CA ALA A 83 -6.23 0.74 -2.49
C ALA A 83 -4.86 0.06 -2.44
N GLY A 84 -4.80 -1.19 -1.99
CA GLY A 84 -3.55 -1.96 -1.94
C GLY A 84 -2.90 -2.15 -3.31
N ALA A 85 -3.69 -2.42 -4.34
CA ALA A 85 -3.19 -2.54 -5.71
C ALA A 85 -2.65 -1.19 -6.23
N TYR A 86 -3.33 -0.09 -5.95
CA TYR A 86 -2.82 1.24 -6.28
C TYR A 86 -1.51 1.56 -5.55
N VAL A 87 -1.37 1.14 -4.30
CA VAL A 87 -0.10 1.30 -3.56
C VAL A 87 1.04 0.58 -4.27
N SER A 88 0.83 -0.65 -4.70
CA SER A 88 1.84 -1.43 -5.44
C SER A 88 2.22 -0.77 -6.75
N ILE A 89 1.25 -0.23 -7.49
CA ILE A 89 1.51 0.53 -8.72
C ILE A 89 2.32 1.79 -8.40
N GLY A 90 1.92 2.56 -7.40
CA GLY A 90 2.62 3.78 -6.99
C GLY A 90 4.06 3.51 -6.56
N LYS A 91 4.28 2.44 -5.80
CA LYS A 91 5.61 2.02 -5.37
C LYS A 91 6.50 1.67 -6.57
N TYR A 92 5.98 0.93 -7.55
CA TYR A 92 6.70 0.64 -8.79
C TYR A 92 7.07 1.92 -9.53
N LEU A 93 6.11 2.82 -9.71
CA LEU A 93 6.32 4.08 -10.43
C LEU A 93 7.38 4.95 -9.75
N ASN A 94 7.34 5.07 -8.43
CA ASN A 94 8.37 5.77 -7.66
C ASN A 94 9.76 5.15 -7.86
N ALA A 95 9.84 3.83 -7.79
CA ALA A 95 11.11 3.13 -7.94
C ALA A 95 11.72 3.29 -9.35
N HIS A 96 10.89 3.63 -10.34
CA HIS A 96 11.31 3.88 -11.71
C HIS A 96 11.40 5.37 -12.07
N GLY A 97 11.34 6.26 -11.09
CA GLY A 97 11.47 7.71 -11.30
C GLY A 97 10.25 8.39 -11.93
N ARG A 98 9.12 7.69 -12.01
CA ARG A 98 7.85 8.21 -12.56
C ARG A 98 7.01 8.84 -11.46
N TYR A 99 7.55 9.88 -10.83
CA TYR A 99 7.02 10.44 -9.58
C TYR A 99 5.66 11.10 -9.71
N GLN A 100 5.39 11.80 -10.81
CA GLN A 100 4.09 12.45 -11.01
C GLN A 100 2.97 11.42 -11.21
N GLU A 101 3.23 10.38 -11.98
CA GLU A 101 2.28 9.28 -12.16
C GLU A 101 2.06 8.51 -10.86
N ALA A 102 3.13 8.34 -10.06
CA ALA A 102 3.02 7.73 -8.74
C ALA A 102 2.13 8.57 -7.81
N LEU A 103 2.31 9.89 -7.80
CA LEU A 103 1.52 10.81 -7.01
C LEU A 103 0.03 10.70 -7.36
N ASP A 104 -0.30 10.70 -8.65
CA ASP A 104 -1.68 10.56 -9.13
C ASP A 104 -2.30 9.22 -8.70
N THR A 105 -1.54 8.14 -8.83
CA THR A 105 -1.98 6.78 -8.45
C THR A 105 -2.19 6.65 -6.94
N LEU A 106 -1.27 7.18 -6.15
CA LEU A 106 -1.36 7.14 -4.69
C LEU A 106 -2.50 8.01 -4.16
N SER A 107 -2.84 9.09 -4.85
CA SER A 107 -4.02 9.90 -4.54
C SER A 107 -5.31 9.10 -4.74
N LYS A 108 -5.36 8.26 -5.78
CA LYS A 108 -6.49 7.32 -5.98
C LYS A 108 -6.57 6.29 -4.85
N ALA A 109 -5.43 5.77 -4.40
CA ALA A 109 -5.38 4.86 -3.25
C ALA A 109 -5.96 5.51 -1.99
N LEU A 110 -5.58 6.75 -1.73
CA LEU A 110 -6.05 7.52 -0.58
C LEU A 110 -7.58 7.72 -0.64
N ASN A 111 -8.11 8.05 -1.81
CA ASN A 111 -9.55 8.20 -2.03
C ASN A 111 -10.31 6.88 -1.79
N CYS A 112 -9.75 5.75 -2.21
CA CYS A 112 -10.34 4.43 -1.96
C CYS A 112 -10.40 4.11 -0.46
N VAL A 113 -9.34 4.38 0.27
CA VAL A 113 -9.30 4.18 1.73
C VAL A 113 -10.33 5.07 2.42
N ASN A 114 -10.43 6.33 2.03
CA ASN A 114 -11.42 7.26 2.55
C ASN A 114 -12.85 6.79 2.30
N HIS A 115 -13.14 6.38 1.08
CA HIS A 115 -14.46 5.87 0.72
C HIS A 115 -14.80 4.60 1.50
N HIS A 116 -13.85 3.68 1.63
CA HIS A 116 -14.01 2.47 2.44
C HIS A 116 -14.35 2.82 3.89
N HIS A 117 -13.62 3.77 4.47
CA HIS A 117 -13.85 4.22 5.84
C HIS A 117 -15.25 4.79 6.01
N MET A 118 -15.70 5.61 5.07
CA MET A 118 -17.05 6.16 5.06
C MET A 118 -18.13 5.07 5.08
N LEU A 119 -17.98 4.07 4.23
CA LEU A 119 -18.97 3.00 4.09
C LEU A 119 -19.08 2.12 5.33
N TYR A 120 -17.94 1.77 5.94
CA TYR A 120 -17.91 0.78 7.02
C TYR A 120 -17.92 1.37 8.42
N TYR A 121 -17.42 2.58 8.58
CA TYR A 121 -17.30 3.21 9.90
C TYR A 121 -18.15 4.46 10.06
N HIS A 122 -18.82 4.91 9.00
CA HIS A 122 -19.71 6.10 8.98
C HIS A 122 -19.02 7.40 9.42
N ASN A 123 -17.70 7.45 9.37
CA ASN A 123 -16.92 8.63 9.67
C ASN A 123 -16.10 9.01 8.46
N GLU A 124 -16.09 10.30 8.11
CA GLU A 124 -15.09 10.79 7.18
C GLU A 124 -13.71 10.71 7.85
N VAL A 125 -12.80 9.98 7.21
CA VAL A 125 -11.38 10.20 7.41
C VAL A 125 -10.99 11.36 6.51
N ASP A 126 -11.81 12.37 6.56
CA ASP A 126 -11.71 13.62 5.85
C ASP A 126 -10.32 14.26 5.99
N THR A 127 -9.52 13.68 6.80
CA THR A 127 -8.39 14.40 7.30
C THR A 127 -7.12 13.59 7.21
N LEU A 128 -7.12 12.64 6.26
CA LEU A 128 -5.88 12.00 5.86
C LEU A 128 -4.83 13.02 5.40
N ASP A 129 -5.29 14.21 5.02
CA ASP A 129 -4.44 15.30 4.58
C ASP A 129 -4.08 16.31 5.66
N LYS A 130 -4.62 16.16 6.86
CA LYS A 130 -4.39 17.13 7.93
C LYS A 130 -3.77 16.46 9.15
N LEU A 131 -2.71 17.05 9.63
CA LEU A 131 -2.23 16.80 10.99
C LEU A 131 -3.07 17.64 11.93
N TYR A 132 -3.64 17.01 12.95
CA TYR A 132 -4.37 17.71 14.00
C TYR A 132 -3.44 18.06 15.14
N THR A 133 -3.60 19.28 15.61
CA THR A 133 -2.98 19.71 16.86
C THR A 133 -4.02 19.60 17.95
N PHE A 134 -3.73 18.82 18.96
CA PHE A 134 -4.60 18.69 20.13
C PHE A 134 -3.77 18.87 21.40
N ALA A 135 -4.40 19.38 22.44
CA ALA A 135 -3.77 19.61 23.73
C ALA A 135 -4.25 18.57 24.75
N GLU A 136 -3.29 18.01 25.48
CA GLU A 136 -3.57 17.16 26.63
C GLU A 136 -2.84 17.76 27.83
N GLY A 137 -3.59 18.41 28.74
CA GLY A 137 -3.01 19.24 29.78
C GLY A 137 -2.24 20.42 29.19
N ASP A 138 -0.98 20.57 29.59
CA ASP A 138 -0.08 21.63 29.10
C ASP A 138 0.73 21.22 27.84
N THR A 139 0.54 19.99 27.36
CA THR A 139 1.28 19.46 26.24
C THR A 139 0.45 19.49 24.96
N THR A 140 1.03 20.01 23.91
CA THR A 140 0.41 20.06 22.57
C THR A 140 0.99 18.97 21.68
N TYR A 141 0.12 18.15 21.13
CA TYR A 141 0.48 17.07 20.21
C TYR A 141 -0.02 17.37 18.81
N THR A 142 0.77 16.97 17.83
CA THR A 142 0.34 16.98 16.44
C THR A 142 0.27 15.52 15.97
N GLY A 143 -0.87 15.11 15.47
CA GLY A 143 -1.06 13.71 15.07
C GLY A 143 -2.31 13.51 14.24
N VAL A 144 -2.61 12.26 13.97
CA VAL A 144 -3.80 11.83 13.22
C VAL A 144 -4.81 11.27 14.23
N PRO A 145 -5.81 12.07 14.65
CA PRO A 145 -6.61 11.75 15.83
C PRO A 145 -7.47 10.48 15.69
N TRP A 146 -7.82 10.08 14.48
CA TRP A 146 -8.61 8.88 14.24
C TRP A 146 -7.83 7.58 14.45
N ILE A 147 -6.48 7.62 14.50
CA ILE A 147 -5.65 6.43 14.72
C ILE A 147 -5.96 5.76 16.07
N GLY A 148 -6.32 6.53 17.09
CA GLY A 148 -6.69 6.01 18.41
C GLY A 148 -8.05 5.34 18.47
N GLN A 149 -8.84 5.37 17.41
CA GLN A 149 -10.17 4.76 17.38
C GLN A 149 -10.08 3.26 17.14
N GLU A 150 -10.74 2.48 17.98
CA GLU A 150 -10.69 1.01 17.94
C GLU A 150 -11.14 0.41 16.61
N LYS A 151 -12.02 1.10 15.90
CA LYS A 151 -12.63 0.65 14.64
C LYS A 151 -11.75 0.81 13.40
N VAL A 152 -10.58 1.46 13.50
CA VAL A 152 -9.72 1.75 12.35
C VAL A 152 -8.45 0.91 12.31
N LYS A 153 -8.40 -0.19 13.01
CA LYS A 153 -7.19 -1.06 13.11
C LYS A 153 -6.67 -1.57 11.77
N THR A 154 -7.52 -1.74 10.78
CA THR A 154 -7.14 -2.27 9.46
C THR A 154 -6.73 -1.19 8.45
N VAL A 155 -7.22 0.03 8.63
CA VAL A 155 -6.96 1.16 7.73
C VAL A 155 -5.56 1.75 7.87
N PRO A 156 -4.97 1.85 9.09
CA PRO A 156 -3.63 2.44 9.28
C PRO A 156 -2.54 1.81 8.44
N GLU A 157 -2.62 0.52 8.15
CA GLU A 157 -1.60 -0.18 7.37
C GLU A 157 -1.49 0.41 5.95
N TRP A 158 -2.60 0.53 5.22
CA TRP A 158 -2.59 1.12 3.89
C TRP A 158 -2.24 2.60 3.91
N ILE A 159 -2.76 3.33 4.88
CA ILE A 159 -2.45 4.77 5.01
C ILE A 159 -0.97 4.99 5.25
N SER A 160 -0.34 4.20 6.11
CA SER A 160 1.10 4.30 6.36
C SER A 160 1.90 4.08 5.07
N ARG A 161 1.55 3.07 4.29
CA ARG A 161 2.21 2.77 3.01
C ARG A 161 1.97 3.86 1.97
N ILE A 162 0.75 4.37 1.90
CA ILE A 162 0.41 5.48 0.99
C ILE A 162 1.24 6.73 1.36
N ARG A 163 1.27 7.10 2.64
CA ARG A 163 2.00 8.29 3.10
C ARG A 163 3.51 8.15 2.89
N GLU A 164 4.08 6.97 3.12
CA GLU A 164 5.47 6.71 2.81
C GLU A 164 5.76 6.95 1.33
N GLN A 165 4.96 6.38 0.45
CA GLN A 165 5.16 6.49 -0.99
C GLN A 165 4.86 7.90 -1.52
N LEU A 166 3.89 8.61 -0.96
CA LEU A 166 3.67 10.03 -1.27
C LEU A 166 4.90 10.88 -0.93
N SER A 167 5.53 10.60 0.22
CA SER A 167 6.78 11.26 0.59
C SER A 167 7.88 11.05 -0.46
N VAL A 168 8.01 9.82 -0.96
CA VAL A 168 8.98 9.49 -2.03
C VAL A 168 8.65 10.25 -3.32
N SER A 169 7.37 10.27 -3.73
CA SER A 169 6.93 10.99 -4.93
C SER A 169 7.27 12.49 -4.85
N TYR A 170 6.92 13.12 -3.74
CA TYR A 170 7.18 14.55 -3.53
C TYR A 170 8.67 14.85 -3.48
N ALA A 171 9.48 14.00 -2.83
CA ALA A 171 10.93 14.16 -2.80
C ALA A 171 11.52 14.09 -4.23
N GLY A 172 11.04 13.13 -5.02
CA GLY A 172 11.47 12.98 -6.42
C GLY A 172 11.10 14.17 -7.30
N LEU A 173 10.02 14.87 -6.98
CA LEU A 173 9.59 16.09 -7.65
C LEU A 173 10.26 17.37 -7.10
N GLY A 174 11.14 17.25 -6.11
CA GLY A 174 11.80 18.38 -5.49
C GLY A 174 10.91 19.17 -4.53
N MET A 175 9.80 18.62 -4.11
CA MET A 175 8.84 19.26 -3.21
C MET A 175 9.10 18.83 -1.76
N LYS A 176 10.15 19.40 -1.17
CA LYS A 176 10.65 18.97 0.15
C LYS A 176 9.61 19.09 1.27
N ASP A 177 8.88 20.19 1.33
CA ASP A 177 7.92 20.43 2.43
C ASP A 177 6.77 19.43 2.38
N ALA A 178 6.24 19.13 1.19
CA ALA A 178 5.20 18.11 1.01
C ALA A 178 5.73 16.71 1.31
N SER A 179 6.98 16.42 0.95
CA SER A 179 7.64 15.16 1.28
C SER A 179 7.75 14.98 2.79
N ASP A 180 8.26 15.98 3.50
CA ASP A 180 8.42 15.96 4.96
C ASP A 180 7.07 15.83 5.67
N TYR A 181 6.04 16.54 5.19
CA TYR A 181 4.67 16.44 5.73
C TYR A 181 4.15 15.00 5.68
N ASN A 182 4.23 14.36 4.54
CA ASN A 182 3.77 12.98 4.37
C ASN A 182 4.63 11.99 5.17
N ARG A 183 5.93 12.20 5.22
CA ARG A 183 6.85 11.37 6.01
C ARG A 183 6.54 11.45 7.51
N ASN A 184 6.22 12.62 8.02
CA ASN A 184 5.86 12.80 9.42
C ASN A 184 4.59 12.03 9.77
N ILE A 185 3.57 12.06 8.91
CA ILE A 185 2.34 11.26 9.10
C ILE A 185 2.68 9.78 9.11
N TYR A 186 3.50 9.32 8.17
CA TYR A 186 3.96 7.93 8.11
C TYR A 186 4.64 7.50 9.42
N LEU A 187 5.56 8.31 9.92
CA LEU A 187 6.28 8.01 11.16
C LEU A 187 5.37 8.00 12.39
N ASP A 188 4.39 8.91 12.45
CA ASP A 188 3.41 8.94 13.53
C ASP A 188 2.56 7.66 13.55
N ILE A 189 2.12 7.20 12.38
CA ILE A 189 1.36 5.95 12.25
C ILE A 189 2.21 4.76 12.70
N LEU A 190 3.48 4.68 12.29
CA LEU A 190 4.39 3.61 12.69
C LEU A 190 4.60 3.58 14.20
N ASN A 191 4.81 4.74 14.81
CA ASN A 191 5.00 4.84 16.25
C ASN A 191 3.75 4.37 17.01
N PHE A 192 2.58 4.79 16.56
CA PHE A 192 1.32 4.37 17.15
C PHE A 192 1.11 2.86 17.04
N THR A 193 1.28 2.29 15.86
CA THR A 193 1.07 0.85 15.64
C THR A 193 2.09 0.01 16.39
N ARG A 194 3.32 0.49 16.58
CA ARG A 194 4.34 -0.20 17.38
C ARG A 194 3.96 -0.22 18.85
N GLN A 195 3.52 0.91 19.39
CA GLN A 195 3.07 1.00 20.78
C GLN A 195 1.87 0.08 21.05
N ASP A 196 0.92 0.02 20.13
CA ASP A 196 -0.25 -0.85 20.24
C ASP A 196 0.16 -2.32 20.29
N LYS A 197 1.08 -2.75 19.42
CA LYS A 197 1.62 -4.12 19.40
C LYS A 197 2.40 -4.45 20.68
N GLU A 198 3.15 -3.51 21.23
CA GLU A 198 3.86 -3.69 22.50
C GLU A 198 2.88 -3.88 23.67
N LEU A 199 1.76 -3.18 23.67
CA LEU A 199 0.71 -3.34 24.66
C LEU A 199 -0.01 -4.69 24.53
N GLU A 200 -0.30 -5.11 23.30
CA GLU A 200 -0.95 -6.41 23.04
C GLU A 200 -0.06 -7.61 23.43
N SER A 201 1.26 -7.45 23.38
CA SER A 201 2.21 -8.51 23.71
C SER A 201 2.48 -8.66 25.22
N ARG A 202 2.00 -7.75 26.05
CA ARG A 202 2.14 -7.76 27.52
C ARG A 202 0.95 -8.45 28.16
#